data_4ac3062ef3f7da4b4dcd8c864f9f3d32
#
_entry.id   4ac3062ef3f7da4b4dcd8c864f9f3d32
#
_cell.length_a   1.000
_cell.length_b   1.000
_cell.length_c   1.000
_cell.angle_alpha   90.00
_cell.angle_beta   90.00
_cell.angle_gamma   90.00
#
_symmetry.space_group_name_H-M   'P 1'
#
loop_
_entity.id
_entity.type
_entity.pdbx_description
1 polymer ?
#
loop_
_entity_poly.entity_id
_entity_poly.type
_entity_poly.pdbx_seq_one_letter_code
_entity_poly.pdbx_strand_id
1 'polypeptide(L)'
;MPMPLTPPVIEDESVLARYPFLPQSRDYIRSQLSDNGISVEGLIEEPWLEDIRRRGSLRLVESVVHKEGVDSTTTVDLSSDVGRMTEALSFLHAMLIVCASFEERLLNRWVEGEASRADQLFGMDRNHFEIIACTYLSDIRSEPVPGTTEIIYHVPMVDFLELCPKITGGYWRLVNRPVKNGWVQMDPASGETSQQRTARLLKERVRQSLTEDCTDRMEKMDDAFAGLFADPVDRILGLLSERVSAEMPMTAAVREDWPPCFESAVAELSQGINVNHTGRVFLAAMSRAMSHTQEITCSFFENAPDYNAETTSYQVGHIYEHQYTPHGCSALKTGARCPVSPGDDRLCDQEWMTHPLKYLRAKQRRRYQDESRSSESEESTERTEGASEASNPADSS
;
A
#
# COMPACT_ATOMS: atom_id res chain seq x y z
N MET A 1 -14.85 -33.88 10.40
CA MET A 1 -13.37 -33.82 10.59
C MET A 1 -12.80 -33.09 9.38
N PRO A 2 -11.98 -32.05 9.54
CA PRO A 2 -11.39 -31.35 8.39
C PRO A 2 -10.59 -32.29 7.51
N MET A 3 -10.83 -32.24 6.20
CA MET A 3 -10.14 -33.09 5.23
C MET A 3 -9.00 -32.29 4.59
N PRO A 4 -7.84 -32.92 4.38
CA PRO A 4 -6.75 -32.28 3.64
C PRO A 4 -7.16 -32.07 2.19
N LEU A 5 -6.80 -30.91 1.64
CA LEU A 5 -6.95 -30.64 0.23
C LEU A 5 -5.68 -31.09 -0.49
N THR A 6 -5.85 -31.77 -1.61
CA THR A 6 -4.73 -32.22 -2.45
C THR A 6 -4.64 -31.28 -3.64
N PRO A 7 -3.48 -30.65 -3.91
CA PRO A 7 -3.33 -29.76 -5.04
C PRO A 7 -3.39 -30.58 -6.35
N PRO A 8 -4.44 -30.43 -7.17
CA PRO A 8 -4.41 -30.94 -8.52
C PRO A 8 -3.51 -30.05 -9.41
N VAL A 9 -3.08 -30.58 -10.52
CA VAL A 9 -2.43 -29.78 -11.56
C VAL A 9 -3.47 -28.83 -12.15
N ILE A 10 -3.17 -27.55 -12.27
CA ILE A 10 -4.02 -26.57 -12.93
C ILE A 10 -3.77 -26.70 -14.44
N GLU A 11 -4.71 -27.31 -15.15
CA GLU A 11 -4.65 -27.48 -16.61
C GLU A 11 -5.46 -26.42 -17.33
N ASP A 12 -6.40 -25.75 -16.66
CA ASP A 12 -7.25 -24.72 -17.26
C ASP A 12 -6.45 -23.41 -17.47
N GLU A 13 -6.14 -23.15 -18.73
CA GLU A 13 -5.41 -21.96 -19.15
C GLU A 13 -6.12 -20.66 -18.78
N SER A 14 -7.45 -20.67 -18.68
CA SER A 14 -8.20 -19.47 -18.25
C SER A 14 -7.91 -19.14 -16.77
N VAL A 15 -7.67 -20.14 -15.94
CA VAL A 15 -7.25 -20.00 -14.55
C VAL A 15 -5.81 -19.49 -14.49
N LEU A 16 -4.90 -20.07 -15.28
CA LEU A 16 -3.51 -19.65 -15.35
C LEU A 16 -3.35 -18.19 -15.82
N ALA A 17 -4.17 -17.79 -16.80
CA ALA A 17 -4.20 -16.40 -17.29
C ALA A 17 -4.81 -15.44 -16.27
N ARG A 18 -5.87 -15.85 -15.57
CA ARG A 18 -6.54 -15.04 -14.53
C ARG A 18 -5.65 -14.79 -13.30
N TYR A 19 -4.83 -15.77 -12.96
CA TYR A 19 -3.94 -15.76 -11.81
C TYR A 19 -2.46 -15.86 -12.24
N PRO A 20 -1.93 -14.87 -12.99
CA PRO A 20 -0.62 -14.95 -13.61
C PRO A 20 0.54 -14.97 -12.61
N PHE A 21 0.28 -14.64 -11.35
CA PHE A 21 1.25 -14.69 -10.25
C PHE A 21 1.40 -16.09 -9.63
N LEU A 22 0.58 -17.08 -10.03
CA LEU A 22 0.77 -18.47 -9.55
C LEU A 22 2.09 -19.06 -10.09
N PRO A 23 2.77 -19.89 -9.29
CA PRO A 23 3.96 -20.59 -9.77
C PRO A 23 3.71 -21.38 -11.07
N GLN A 24 2.54 -22.02 -11.20
CA GLN A 24 2.14 -22.79 -12.39
C GLN A 24 1.94 -21.91 -13.62
N SER A 25 1.54 -20.66 -13.43
CA SER A 25 1.33 -19.70 -14.53
C SER A 25 2.64 -19.25 -15.18
N ARG A 26 3.80 -19.45 -14.53
CA ARG A 26 5.11 -19.13 -15.12
C ARG A 26 5.40 -19.93 -16.37
N ASP A 27 5.08 -21.23 -16.35
CA ASP A 27 5.28 -22.10 -17.52
C ASP A 27 4.28 -21.77 -18.61
N TYR A 28 3.04 -21.47 -18.25
CA TYR A 28 2.04 -20.97 -19.20
C TYR A 28 2.46 -19.65 -19.87
N ILE A 29 2.94 -18.66 -19.12
CA ILE A 29 3.47 -17.41 -19.68
C ILE A 29 4.64 -17.67 -20.62
N ARG A 30 5.54 -18.59 -20.25
CA ARG A 30 6.68 -18.97 -21.07
C ARG A 30 6.24 -19.65 -22.38
N SER A 31 5.24 -20.54 -22.32
CA SER A 31 4.68 -21.15 -23.54
C SER A 31 4.01 -20.12 -24.44
N GLN A 32 3.28 -19.15 -23.90
CA GLN A 32 2.68 -18.08 -24.69
C GLN A 32 3.73 -17.24 -25.45
N LEU A 33 4.90 -17.01 -24.86
CA LEU A 33 6.01 -16.35 -25.55
C LEU A 33 6.59 -17.24 -26.66
N SER A 34 6.93 -18.51 -26.34
CA SER A 34 7.60 -19.42 -27.26
C SER A 34 6.72 -19.81 -28.44
N ASP A 35 5.46 -20.16 -28.21
CA ASP A 35 4.55 -20.70 -29.22
C ASP A 35 4.10 -19.61 -30.20
N ASN A 36 4.10 -18.35 -29.77
CA ASN A 36 3.81 -17.19 -30.62
C ASN A 36 5.09 -16.52 -31.17
N GLY A 37 6.27 -17.04 -30.89
CA GLY A 37 7.54 -16.49 -31.37
C GLY A 37 7.84 -15.08 -30.83
N ILE A 38 7.33 -14.75 -29.61
CA ILE A 38 7.49 -13.44 -29.00
C ILE A 38 8.78 -13.44 -28.18
N SER A 39 9.73 -12.58 -28.53
CA SER A 39 10.87 -12.26 -27.66
C SER A 39 10.46 -11.18 -26.63
N VAL A 40 11.29 -10.97 -25.61
CA VAL A 40 11.03 -9.91 -24.63
C VAL A 40 11.14 -8.52 -25.29
N GLU A 41 12.09 -8.33 -26.19
CA GLU A 41 12.22 -7.14 -27.02
C GLU A 41 10.97 -6.97 -27.91
N GLY A 42 10.50 -8.06 -28.53
CA GLY A 42 9.26 -8.05 -29.32
C GLY A 42 8.04 -7.65 -28.49
N LEU A 43 7.97 -8.05 -27.22
CA LEU A 43 6.89 -7.62 -26.31
C LEU A 43 6.81 -6.09 -26.18
N ILE A 44 7.93 -5.39 -26.33
CA ILE A 44 8.02 -3.92 -26.23
C ILE A 44 7.73 -3.27 -27.58
N GLU A 45 8.25 -3.83 -28.68
CA GLU A 45 8.34 -3.15 -29.97
C GLU A 45 7.28 -3.58 -30.98
N GLU A 46 6.84 -4.85 -30.95
CA GLU A 46 5.96 -5.40 -31.97
C GLU A 46 4.57 -4.73 -31.96
N PRO A 47 4.12 -4.13 -33.09
CA PRO A 47 2.87 -3.37 -33.12
C PRO A 47 1.62 -4.19 -32.77
N TRP A 48 1.60 -5.48 -33.13
CA TRP A 48 0.45 -6.34 -32.85
C TRP A 48 0.27 -6.71 -31.39
N LEU A 49 1.27 -6.42 -30.53
CA LEU A 49 1.23 -6.61 -29.07
C LEU A 49 0.81 -5.35 -28.31
N GLU A 50 0.30 -4.33 -29.00
CA GLU A 50 -0.12 -3.06 -28.37
C GLU A 50 -1.19 -3.25 -27.29
N ASP A 51 -2.14 -4.16 -27.49
CA ASP A 51 -3.18 -4.43 -26.49
C ASP A 51 -2.61 -5.03 -25.20
N ILE A 52 -1.55 -5.83 -25.30
CA ILE A 52 -0.83 -6.38 -24.14
C ILE A 52 -0.12 -5.26 -23.39
N ARG A 53 0.59 -4.39 -24.09
CA ARG A 53 1.28 -3.24 -23.51
C ARG A 53 0.32 -2.26 -22.85
N ARG A 54 -0.79 -1.98 -23.51
CA ARG A 54 -1.85 -1.11 -22.98
C ARG A 54 -2.45 -1.68 -21.71
N ARG A 55 -2.78 -2.97 -21.67
CA ARG A 55 -3.30 -3.64 -20.48
C ARG A 55 -2.26 -3.67 -19.36
N GLY A 56 -1.00 -3.96 -19.66
CA GLY A 56 0.10 -3.94 -18.69
C GLY A 56 0.34 -2.55 -18.11
N SER A 57 0.32 -1.52 -18.94
CA SER A 57 0.41 -0.12 -18.47
C SER A 57 -0.79 0.26 -17.59
N LEU A 58 -2.00 -0.19 -17.93
CA LEU A 58 -3.20 0.05 -17.12
C LEU A 58 -3.06 -0.58 -15.73
N ARG A 59 -2.57 -1.82 -15.62
CA ARG A 59 -2.30 -2.48 -14.30
C ARG A 59 -1.36 -1.65 -13.43
N LEU A 60 -0.31 -1.05 -14.04
CA LEU A 60 0.60 -0.17 -13.32
C LEU A 60 -0.06 1.11 -12.84
N VAL A 61 -0.80 1.78 -13.74
CA VAL A 61 -1.53 3.01 -13.42
C VAL A 61 -2.55 2.76 -12.29
N GLU A 62 -3.33 1.70 -12.39
CA GLU A 62 -4.29 1.30 -11.36
C GLU A 62 -3.59 1.11 -10.00
N SER A 63 -2.45 0.40 -9.97
CA SER A 63 -1.67 0.18 -8.75
C SER A 63 -1.12 1.47 -8.13
N VAL A 64 -0.74 2.45 -8.97
CA VAL A 64 -0.23 3.75 -8.50
C VAL A 64 -1.34 4.68 -8.05
N VAL A 65 -2.46 4.73 -8.78
CA VAL A 65 -3.54 5.70 -8.57
C VAL A 65 -4.54 5.24 -7.51
N HIS A 66 -4.91 3.96 -7.51
CA HIS A 66 -5.96 3.43 -6.64
C HIS A 66 -5.38 2.77 -5.39
N LYS A 67 -5.87 3.18 -4.21
CA LYS A 67 -5.49 2.55 -2.93
C LYS A 67 -6.03 1.13 -2.78
N GLU A 68 -7.11 0.82 -3.49
CA GLU A 68 -7.82 -0.46 -3.44
C GLU A 68 -7.22 -1.50 -4.39
N GLY A 69 -6.19 -1.11 -5.14
CA GLY A 69 -5.47 -2.00 -6.04
C GLY A 69 -6.03 -2.04 -7.46
N VAL A 70 -5.56 -3.01 -8.21
CA VAL A 70 -5.94 -3.24 -9.61
C VAL A 70 -7.37 -3.73 -9.68
N ASP A 71 -8.15 -3.20 -10.64
CA ASP A 71 -9.54 -3.65 -10.86
C ASP A 71 -9.57 -5.17 -11.11
N SER A 72 -10.34 -5.87 -10.27
CA SER A 72 -10.53 -7.32 -10.38
C SER A 72 -11.48 -7.70 -11.52
N THR A 73 -12.31 -6.76 -12.00
CA THR A 73 -13.17 -6.97 -13.15
C THR A 73 -12.35 -6.91 -14.42
N THR A 74 -11.87 -8.06 -14.85
CA THR A 74 -11.11 -8.19 -16.10
C THR A 74 -12.01 -7.84 -17.26
N THR A 75 -11.62 -6.83 -18.05
CA THR A 75 -12.31 -6.49 -19.30
C THR A 75 -11.89 -7.39 -20.46
N VAL A 76 -10.96 -8.31 -20.22
CA VAL A 76 -10.42 -9.23 -21.23
C VAL A 76 -11.22 -10.53 -21.20
N ASP A 77 -11.65 -10.98 -22.38
CA ASP A 77 -12.38 -12.24 -22.52
C ASP A 77 -11.44 -13.44 -22.42
N LEU A 78 -11.38 -14.06 -21.25
CA LEU A 78 -10.54 -15.24 -21.00
C LEU A 78 -11.05 -16.54 -21.67
N SER A 79 -12.20 -16.52 -22.31
CA SER A 79 -12.66 -17.67 -23.11
C SER A 79 -11.89 -17.79 -24.43
N SER A 80 -11.31 -16.72 -24.93
CA SER A 80 -10.51 -16.68 -26.15
C SER A 80 -9.01 -16.83 -25.87
N ASP A 81 -8.27 -17.47 -26.80
CA ASP A 81 -6.82 -17.63 -26.70
C ASP A 81 -6.11 -16.28 -26.67
N VAL A 82 -6.55 -15.33 -27.49
CA VAL A 82 -6.01 -13.97 -27.54
C VAL A 82 -6.21 -13.25 -26.20
N GLY A 83 -7.38 -13.40 -25.61
CA GLY A 83 -7.66 -12.80 -24.29
C GLY A 83 -6.80 -13.41 -23.20
N ARG A 84 -6.66 -14.72 -23.15
CA ARG A 84 -5.78 -15.39 -22.18
C ARG A 84 -4.33 -14.96 -22.34
N MET A 85 -3.82 -14.94 -23.57
CA MET A 85 -2.48 -14.43 -23.87
C MET A 85 -2.32 -12.97 -23.41
N THR A 86 -3.29 -12.12 -23.74
CA THR A 86 -3.26 -10.68 -23.36
C THR A 86 -3.19 -10.50 -21.86
N GLU A 87 -4.01 -11.19 -21.06
CA GLU A 87 -4.01 -11.05 -19.61
C GLU A 87 -2.69 -11.57 -19.01
N ALA A 88 -2.21 -12.73 -19.45
CA ALA A 88 -0.97 -13.33 -18.94
C ALA A 88 0.28 -12.49 -19.28
N LEU A 89 0.42 -12.07 -20.54
CA LEU A 89 1.58 -11.28 -20.98
C LEU A 89 1.52 -9.83 -20.51
N SER A 90 0.33 -9.26 -20.26
CA SER A 90 0.21 -7.92 -19.64
C SER A 90 0.76 -7.88 -18.21
N PHE A 91 0.58 -8.96 -17.47
CA PHE A 91 1.19 -9.09 -16.14
C PHE A 91 2.73 -9.14 -16.24
N LEU A 92 3.26 -9.96 -17.17
CA LEU A 92 4.70 -10.02 -17.41
C LEU A 92 5.26 -8.65 -17.81
N HIS A 93 4.61 -7.96 -18.75
CA HIS A 93 5.01 -6.62 -19.19
C HIS A 93 5.04 -5.61 -18.04
N ALA A 94 3.99 -5.57 -17.20
CA ALA A 94 3.94 -4.71 -16.03
C ALA A 94 5.07 -5.03 -15.03
N MET A 95 5.30 -6.31 -14.74
CA MET A 95 6.36 -6.77 -13.86
C MET A 95 7.75 -6.37 -14.35
N LEU A 96 8.02 -6.50 -15.67
CA LEU A 96 9.30 -6.12 -16.26
C LEU A 96 9.56 -4.61 -16.15
N ILE A 97 8.54 -3.76 -16.35
CA ILE A 97 8.65 -2.30 -16.14
C ILE A 97 8.97 -1.99 -14.68
N VAL A 98 8.31 -2.65 -13.73
CA VAL A 98 8.58 -2.47 -12.29
C VAL A 98 10.02 -2.84 -11.97
N CYS A 99 10.48 -4.01 -12.44
CA CYS A 99 11.86 -4.45 -12.21
C CYS A 99 12.90 -3.52 -12.87
N ALA A 100 12.64 -3.07 -14.12
CA ALA A 100 13.53 -2.17 -14.85
C ALA A 100 13.61 -0.75 -14.24
N SER A 101 12.62 -0.37 -13.44
CA SER A 101 12.64 0.93 -12.76
C SER A 101 13.62 1.00 -11.60
N PHE A 102 14.00 -0.13 -10.99
CA PHE A 102 14.77 -0.21 -9.74
C PHE A 102 14.20 0.65 -8.59
N GLU A 103 12.91 1.06 -8.68
CA GLU A 103 12.27 1.95 -7.70
C GLU A 103 11.42 1.12 -6.72
N GLU A 104 11.89 1.03 -5.48
CA GLU A 104 11.25 0.24 -4.42
C GLU A 104 9.81 0.69 -4.14
N ARG A 105 9.50 1.98 -4.28
CA ARG A 105 8.14 2.51 -4.06
C ARG A 105 7.18 2.04 -5.14
N LEU A 106 7.64 1.96 -6.39
CA LEU A 106 6.84 1.42 -7.49
C LEU A 106 6.60 -0.06 -7.29
N LEU A 107 7.64 -0.82 -6.93
CA LEU A 107 7.54 -2.23 -6.58
C LEU A 107 6.49 -2.46 -5.49
N ASN A 108 6.59 -1.76 -4.37
CA ASN A 108 5.66 -1.92 -3.25
C ASN A 108 4.21 -1.60 -3.63
N ARG A 109 3.97 -0.58 -4.46
CA ARG A 109 2.62 -0.24 -4.92
C ARG A 109 2.06 -1.26 -5.89
N TRP A 110 2.85 -1.71 -6.84
CA TRP A 110 2.43 -2.71 -7.81
C TRP A 110 2.12 -4.05 -7.13
N VAL A 111 3.00 -4.52 -6.26
CA VAL A 111 2.80 -5.76 -5.49
C VAL A 111 1.55 -5.68 -4.62
N GLU A 112 1.31 -4.56 -3.95
CA GLU A 112 0.08 -4.36 -3.15
C GLU A 112 -1.16 -4.34 -4.04
N GLY A 113 -1.10 -3.72 -5.21
CA GLY A 113 -2.19 -3.70 -6.20
C GLY A 113 -2.56 -5.08 -6.70
N GLU A 114 -1.57 -5.88 -7.14
CA GLU A 114 -1.79 -7.25 -7.61
C GLU A 114 -2.26 -8.18 -6.49
N ALA A 115 -1.70 -8.04 -5.28
CA ALA A 115 -2.15 -8.81 -4.13
C ALA A 115 -3.58 -8.46 -3.71
N SER A 116 -3.99 -7.19 -3.81
CA SER A 116 -5.37 -6.76 -3.55
C SER A 116 -6.34 -7.31 -4.59
N ARG A 117 -5.94 -7.32 -5.86
CA ARG A 117 -6.68 -7.97 -6.94
C ARG A 117 -6.83 -9.48 -6.68
N ALA A 118 -5.75 -10.14 -6.25
CA ALA A 118 -5.79 -11.55 -5.87
C ALA A 118 -6.79 -11.83 -4.75
N ASP A 119 -6.81 -11.02 -3.69
CA ASP A 119 -7.73 -11.14 -2.56
C ASP A 119 -9.20 -11.11 -3.02
N GLN A 120 -9.55 -10.14 -3.88
CA GLN A 120 -10.90 -10.01 -4.44
C GLN A 120 -11.29 -11.24 -5.28
N LEU A 121 -10.40 -11.66 -6.18
CA LEU A 121 -10.63 -12.82 -7.04
C LEU A 121 -10.78 -14.12 -6.22
N PHE A 122 -9.89 -14.35 -5.25
CA PHE A 122 -9.95 -15.52 -4.38
C PHE A 122 -11.22 -15.55 -3.53
N GLY A 123 -11.68 -14.38 -3.07
CA GLY A 123 -12.91 -14.26 -2.30
C GLY A 123 -14.19 -14.62 -3.09
N MET A 124 -14.13 -14.49 -4.42
CA MET A 124 -15.27 -14.74 -5.32
C MET A 124 -15.21 -16.08 -6.07
N ASP A 125 -14.02 -16.61 -6.32
CA ASP A 125 -13.82 -17.84 -7.12
C ASP A 125 -14.07 -19.10 -6.27
N ARG A 126 -15.30 -19.61 -6.33
CA ARG A 126 -15.67 -20.83 -5.60
C ARG A 126 -15.11 -22.11 -6.23
N ASN A 127 -14.82 -22.10 -7.51
CA ASN A 127 -14.44 -23.29 -8.25
C ASN A 127 -12.95 -23.64 -8.12
N HIS A 128 -12.08 -22.62 -8.05
CA HIS A 128 -10.64 -22.81 -8.09
C HIS A 128 -9.96 -22.40 -6.78
N PHE A 129 -10.70 -21.86 -5.81
CA PHE A 129 -10.13 -21.37 -4.55
C PHE A 129 -9.30 -22.44 -3.81
N GLU A 130 -9.82 -23.64 -3.68
CA GLU A 130 -9.13 -24.73 -2.96
C GLU A 130 -7.81 -25.11 -3.62
N ILE A 131 -7.80 -25.19 -4.96
CA ILE A 131 -6.58 -25.49 -5.74
C ILE A 131 -5.52 -24.40 -5.53
N ILE A 132 -5.95 -23.14 -5.60
CA ILE A 132 -5.07 -21.98 -5.42
C ILE A 132 -4.54 -21.94 -3.98
N ALA A 133 -5.40 -22.15 -3.01
CA ALA A 133 -5.03 -22.18 -1.59
C ALA A 133 -3.98 -23.25 -1.29
N CYS A 134 -4.11 -24.45 -1.88
CA CYS A 134 -3.12 -25.53 -1.77
C CYS A 134 -1.76 -25.19 -2.39
N THR A 135 -1.70 -24.25 -3.33
CA THR A 135 -0.45 -23.80 -3.93
C THR A 135 0.38 -22.98 -2.95
N TYR A 136 -0.30 -22.23 -2.07
CA TYR A 136 0.34 -21.25 -1.19
C TYR A 136 0.43 -21.69 0.28
N LEU A 137 -0.41 -22.63 0.71
CA LEU A 137 -0.47 -23.10 2.09
C LEU A 137 -0.12 -24.61 2.12
N SER A 138 0.73 -24.99 3.05
CA SER A 138 1.36 -26.33 3.06
C SER A 138 0.39 -27.49 3.31
N ASP A 139 -0.64 -27.29 4.13
CA ASP A 139 -1.63 -28.33 4.48
C ASP A 139 -2.95 -27.64 4.89
N ILE A 140 -3.58 -26.94 3.93
CA ILE A 140 -4.92 -26.38 4.16
C ILE A 140 -5.96 -27.50 4.18
N ARG A 141 -6.98 -27.37 5.02
CA ARG A 141 -8.10 -28.32 5.15
C ARG A 141 -9.43 -27.62 5.02
N SER A 142 -10.42 -28.36 4.55
CA SER A 142 -11.79 -27.88 4.47
C SER A 142 -12.76 -28.77 5.27
N GLU A 143 -13.78 -28.16 5.83
CA GLU A 143 -14.85 -28.84 6.57
C GLU A 143 -16.21 -28.26 6.13
N PRO A 144 -17.06 -29.05 5.45
CA PRO A 144 -18.41 -28.60 5.07
C PRO A 144 -19.27 -28.38 6.32
N VAL A 145 -20.04 -27.30 6.35
CA VAL A 145 -21.02 -27.03 7.42
C VAL A 145 -22.30 -27.79 7.14
N PRO A 146 -22.74 -28.72 8.03
CA PRO A 146 -23.92 -29.55 7.81
C PRO A 146 -25.17 -28.69 7.57
N GLY A 147 -25.90 -29.00 6.50
CA GLY A 147 -27.18 -28.34 6.15
C GLY A 147 -27.01 -26.98 5.45
N THR A 148 -25.80 -26.59 5.08
CA THR A 148 -25.51 -25.37 4.33
C THR A 148 -24.58 -25.67 3.13
N THR A 149 -24.34 -24.66 2.29
CA THR A 149 -23.32 -24.71 1.23
C THR A 149 -22.00 -24.08 1.67
N GLU A 150 -21.86 -23.78 2.97
CA GLU A 150 -20.69 -23.13 3.52
C GLU A 150 -19.58 -24.14 3.80
N ILE A 151 -18.36 -23.72 3.60
CA ILE A 151 -17.13 -24.46 3.90
C ILE A 151 -16.32 -23.64 4.89
N ILE A 152 -15.87 -24.29 5.95
CA ILE A 152 -14.91 -23.72 6.89
C ILE A 152 -13.50 -24.21 6.51
N TYR A 153 -12.59 -23.28 6.29
CA TYR A 153 -11.19 -23.56 6.03
C TYR A 153 -10.37 -23.57 7.32
N HIS A 154 -9.39 -24.46 7.35
CA HIS A 154 -8.47 -24.62 8.46
C HIS A 154 -7.05 -24.44 7.91
N VAL A 155 -6.35 -23.40 8.37
CA VAL A 155 -5.01 -23.04 7.92
C VAL A 155 -3.98 -23.56 8.92
N PRO A 156 -2.85 -24.12 8.49
CA PRO A 156 -1.77 -24.49 9.39
C PRO A 156 -1.35 -23.31 10.28
N MET A 157 -1.18 -23.56 11.57
CA MET A 157 -0.81 -22.52 12.53
C MET A 157 0.50 -21.82 12.14
N VAL A 158 1.44 -22.53 11.52
CA VAL A 158 2.71 -21.95 11.06
C VAL A 158 2.46 -20.91 9.98
N ASP A 159 1.67 -21.25 8.94
CA ASP A 159 1.31 -20.32 7.86
C ASP A 159 0.51 -19.13 8.40
N PHE A 160 -0.42 -19.38 9.33
CA PHE A 160 -1.19 -18.29 9.95
C PHE A 160 -0.27 -17.31 10.70
N LEU A 161 0.66 -17.80 11.54
CA LEU A 161 1.58 -16.96 12.31
C LEU A 161 2.58 -16.20 11.43
N GLU A 162 2.95 -16.76 10.29
CA GLU A 162 3.82 -16.09 9.33
C GLU A 162 3.11 -14.91 8.62
N LEU A 163 1.84 -15.10 8.27
CA LEU A 163 1.10 -14.16 7.41
C LEU A 163 0.29 -13.13 8.19
N CYS A 164 -0.30 -13.51 9.33
CA CYS A 164 -1.21 -12.63 10.07
C CYS A 164 -0.60 -11.35 10.67
N PRO A 165 0.73 -11.24 11.00
CA PRO A 165 1.27 -10.04 11.65
C PRO A 165 1.09 -8.75 10.83
N LYS A 166 0.98 -8.85 9.51
CA LYS A 166 0.79 -7.70 8.62
C LYS A 166 -0.68 -7.31 8.44
N ILE A 167 -1.61 -8.11 8.97
CA ILE A 167 -3.05 -7.86 8.85
C ILE A 167 -3.54 -7.20 10.14
N THR A 168 -4.21 -6.07 10.01
CA THR A 168 -4.74 -5.32 11.15
C THR A 168 -6.09 -5.89 11.61
N GLY A 169 -6.35 -5.79 12.91
CA GLY A 169 -7.62 -6.19 13.52
C GLY A 169 -7.52 -7.38 14.47
N GLY A 170 -8.47 -7.44 15.41
CA GLY A 170 -8.50 -8.45 16.47
C GLY A 170 -8.71 -9.88 15.96
N TYR A 171 -9.39 -10.03 14.82
CA TYR A 171 -9.61 -11.32 14.17
C TYR A 171 -8.28 -12.06 13.87
N TRP A 172 -7.26 -11.33 13.45
CA TRP A 172 -5.96 -11.87 13.00
C TRP A 172 -4.98 -12.16 14.15
N ARG A 173 -5.43 -12.03 15.39
CA ARG A 173 -4.64 -12.40 16.56
C ARG A 173 -4.92 -13.85 16.93
N LEU A 174 -3.89 -14.69 17.03
CA LEU A 174 -4.03 -16.12 17.31
C LEU A 174 -4.87 -16.40 18.57
N VAL A 175 -4.72 -15.56 19.61
CA VAL A 175 -5.49 -15.68 20.87
C VAL A 175 -7.02 -15.58 20.69
N ASN A 176 -7.46 -15.02 19.57
CA ASN A 176 -8.87 -14.84 19.24
C ASN A 176 -9.37 -15.91 18.24
N ARG A 177 -8.56 -16.89 17.89
CA ARG A 177 -8.90 -17.92 16.91
C ARG A 177 -9.03 -19.30 17.54
N PRO A 178 -10.03 -20.09 17.13
CA PRO A 178 -10.07 -21.50 17.47
C PRO A 178 -8.87 -22.21 16.83
N VAL A 179 -8.10 -22.88 17.67
CA VAL A 179 -6.97 -23.71 17.24
C VAL A 179 -7.20 -25.13 17.66
N LYS A 180 -7.08 -26.07 16.73
CA LYS A 180 -7.23 -27.49 16.99
C LYS A 180 -6.19 -28.30 16.24
N ASN A 181 -5.42 -29.07 16.97
CA ASN A 181 -4.41 -30.00 16.42
C ASN A 181 -3.39 -29.34 15.46
N GLY A 182 -3.07 -28.05 15.68
CA GLY A 182 -2.11 -27.31 14.83
C GLY A 182 -2.73 -26.55 13.65
N TRP A 183 -4.07 -26.54 13.53
CA TRP A 183 -4.79 -25.74 12.53
C TRP A 183 -5.58 -24.62 13.19
N VAL A 184 -5.55 -23.46 12.55
CA VAL A 184 -6.35 -22.28 12.89
C VAL A 184 -7.63 -22.31 12.04
N GLN A 185 -8.77 -22.28 12.71
CA GLN A 185 -10.05 -22.24 12.04
C GLN A 185 -10.37 -20.84 11.54
N MET A 186 -10.71 -20.71 10.25
CA MET A 186 -11.03 -19.45 9.60
C MET A 186 -12.54 -19.21 9.61
N ASP A 187 -13.09 -18.91 10.79
CA ASP A 187 -14.54 -18.70 10.95
C ASP A 187 -15.05 -17.50 10.17
N PRO A 188 -16.29 -17.58 9.62
CA PRO A 188 -17.00 -16.42 9.13
C PRO A 188 -17.13 -15.35 10.22
N ALA A 189 -16.90 -14.08 9.87
CA ALA A 189 -17.04 -12.98 10.82
C ALA A 189 -17.30 -11.66 10.08
N SER A 190 -18.08 -10.78 10.70
CA SER A 190 -18.36 -9.43 10.18
C SER A 190 -18.93 -9.42 8.75
N GLY A 191 -19.73 -10.42 8.40
CA GLY A 191 -20.33 -10.55 7.06
C GLY A 191 -19.44 -11.20 6.00
N GLU A 192 -18.19 -11.56 6.33
CA GLU A 192 -17.29 -12.27 5.43
C GLU A 192 -17.34 -13.78 5.69
N THR A 193 -17.25 -14.56 4.61
CA THR A 193 -17.20 -16.03 4.63
C THR A 193 -15.83 -16.54 5.06
N SER A 194 -15.73 -17.82 5.39
CA SER A 194 -14.44 -18.49 5.66
C SER A 194 -13.49 -18.39 4.46
N GLN A 195 -14.00 -18.51 3.23
CA GLN A 195 -13.23 -18.33 2.00
C GLN A 195 -12.64 -16.93 1.91
N GLN A 196 -13.44 -15.87 2.10
CA GLN A 196 -12.97 -14.48 2.05
C GLN A 196 -11.91 -14.20 3.13
N ARG A 197 -12.11 -14.76 4.34
CA ARG A 197 -11.09 -14.66 5.41
C ARG A 197 -9.80 -15.36 5.02
N THR A 198 -9.89 -16.54 4.42
CA THR A 198 -8.69 -17.26 3.95
C THR A 198 -8.03 -16.55 2.77
N ALA A 199 -8.83 -16.00 1.83
CA ALA A 199 -8.32 -15.18 0.73
C ALA A 199 -7.51 -13.98 1.24
N ARG A 200 -7.99 -13.30 2.29
CA ARG A 200 -7.27 -12.19 2.92
C ARG A 200 -5.90 -12.60 3.49
N LEU A 201 -5.78 -13.83 4.01
CA LEU A 201 -4.49 -14.38 4.45
C LEU A 201 -3.59 -14.70 3.25
N LEU A 202 -4.15 -15.30 2.19
CA LEU A 202 -3.43 -15.61 0.96
C LEU A 202 -2.91 -14.36 0.24
N LYS A 203 -3.59 -13.22 0.35
CA LYS A 203 -3.09 -11.93 -0.14
C LYS A 203 -1.67 -11.65 0.35
N GLU A 204 -1.40 -11.89 1.64
CA GLU A 204 -0.06 -11.66 2.20
C GLU A 204 0.98 -12.62 1.62
N ARG A 205 0.61 -13.87 1.33
CA ARG A 205 1.50 -14.82 0.66
C ARG A 205 1.80 -14.41 -0.79
N VAL A 206 0.78 -13.99 -1.54
CA VAL A 206 0.96 -13.47 -2.91
C VAL A 206 1.89 -12.24 -2.88
N ARG A 207 1.67 -11.33 -1.94
CA ARG A 207 2.50 -10.13 -1.76
C ARG A 207 3.97 -10.48 -1.49
N GLN A 208 4.22 -11.44 -0.60
CA GLN A 208 5.58 -11.93 -0.30
C GLN A 208 6.22 -12.53 -1.56
N SER A 209 5.54 -13.47 -2.20
CA SER A 209 6.05 -14.16 -3.40
C SER A 209 6.36 -13.19 -4.54
N LEU A 210 5.49 -12.21 -4.80
CA LEU A 210 5.73 -11.19 -5.83
C LEU A 210 6.92 -10.29 -5.48
N THR A 211 7.04 -9.90 -4.21
CA THR A 211 8.19 -9.08 -3.77
C THR A 211 9.50 -9.84 -3.97
N GLU A 212 9.57 -11.09 -3.54
CA GLU A 212 10.75 -11.96 -3.70
C GLU A 212 11.10 -12.15 -5.18
N ASP A 213 10.10 -12.49 -6.02
CA ASP A 213 10.30 -12.69 -7.45
C ASP A 213 10.83 -11.43 -8.16
N CYS A 214 10.29 -10.26 -7.83
CA CYS A 214 10.75 -9.00 -8.44
C CYS A 214 12.13 -8.60 -7.93
N THR A 215 12.41 -8.75 -6.63
CA THR A 215 13.72 -8.45 -6.06
C THR A 215 14.81 -9.31 -6.70
N ASP A 216 14.57 -10.63 -6.81
CA ASP A 216 15.51 -11.56 -7.47
C ASP A 216 15.73 -11.21 -8.95
N ARG A 217 14.71 -10.72 -9.64
CA ARG A 217 14.83 -10.25 -11.04
C ARG A 217 15.58 -8.94 -11.14
N MET A 218 15.33 -7.99 -10.25
CA MET A 218 16.05 -6.70 -10.21
C MET A 218 17.54 -6.91 -9.97
N GLU A 219 17.93 -7.84 -9.09
CA GLU A 219 19.32 -8.17 -8.82
C GLU A 219 20.05 -8.80 -10.04
N LYS A 220 19.31 -9.47 -10.92
CA LYS A 220 19.85 -10.17 -12.10
C LYS A 220 19.72 -9.37 -13.40
N MET A 221 19.01 -8.24 -13.36
CA MET A 221 18.74 -7.41 -14.53
C MET A 221 19.95 -6.54 -14.84
N ASP A 222 20.44 -6.59 -16.06
CA ASP A 222 21.51 -5.68 -16.51
C ASP A 222 20.94 -4.36 -17.05
N ASP A 223 21.80 -3.33 -17.10
CA ASP A 223 21.41 -1.98 -17.50
C ASP A 223 20.96 -1.91 -18.97
N ALA A 224 21.50 -2.76 -19.86
CA ALA A 224 21.14 -2.76 -21.28
C ALA A 224 19.71 -3.28 -21.45
N PHE A 225 19.37 -4.35 -20.73
CA PHE A 225 18.02 -4.89 -20.73
C PHE A 225 17.02 -3.92 -20.07
N ALA A 226 17.36 -3.33 -18.92
CA ALA A 226 16.53 -2.32 -18.27
C ALA A 226 16.27 -1.11 -19.19
N GLY A 227 17.27 -0.71 -19.98
CA GLY A 227 17.17 0.38 -20.94
C GLY A 227 16.09 0.20 -22.01
N LEU A 228 15.70 -1.03 -22.33
CA LEU A 228 14.60 -1.30 -23.26
C LEU A 228 13.24 -0.78 -22.74
N PHE A 229 13.10 -0.62 -21.43
CA PHE A 229 11.89 -0.17 -20.75
C PHE A 229 11.94 1.31 -20.35
N ALA A 230 12.93 2.09 -20.79
CA ALA A 230 13.13 3.48 -20.33
C ALA A 230 11.86 4.34 -20.49
N ASP A 231 11.24 4.36 -21.66
CA ASP A 231 10.03 5.17 -21.93
C ASP A 231 8.83 4.81 -21.03
N PRO A 232 8.42 3.53 -20.87
CA PRO A 232 7.35 3.16 -19.96
C PRO A 232 7.72 3.37 -18.49
N VAL A 233 8.98 3.20 -18.10
CA VAL A 233 9.47 3.49 -16.75
C VAL A 233 9.33 4.98 -16.45
N ASP A 234 9.82 5.87 -17.30
CA ASP A 234 9.75 7.32 -17.10
C ASP A 234 8.29 7.79 -16.96
N ARG A 235 7.39 7.25 -17.78
CA ARG A 235 5.95 7.58 -17.69
C ARG A 235 5.35 7.18 -16.37
N ILE A 236 5.61 5.96 -15.87
CA ILE A 236 5.02 5.50 -14.61
C ILE A 236 5.66 6.16 -13.39
N LEU A 237 6.95 6.45 -13.44
CA LEU A 237 7.64 7.19 -12.38
C LEU A 237 7.16 8.65 -12.30
N GLY A 238 6.85 9.27 -13.45
CA GLY A 238 6.20 10.58 -13.51
C GLY A 238 4.87 10.57 -12.75
N LEU A 239 3.97 9.62 -13.05
CA LEU A 239 2.70 9.45 -12.35
C LEU A 239 2.88 9.13 -10.85
N LEU A 240 3.86 8.30 -10.51
CA LEU A 240 4.18 7.99 -9.11
C LEU A 240 4.62 9.25 -8.37
N SER A 241 5.48 10.06 -8.98
CA SER A 241 5.97 11.33 -8.42
C SER A 241 4.83 12.34 -8.22
N GLU A 242 3.95 12.51 -9.20
CA GLU A 242 2.75 13.34 -9.09
C GLU A 242 1.84 12.84 -7.96
N ARG A 243 1.63 11.54 -7.85
CA ARG A 243 0.80 10.96 -6.81
C ARG A 243 1.43 11.09 -5.43
N VAL A 244 2.73 10.85 -5.30
CA VAL A 244 3.49 11.05 -4.05
C VAL A 244 3.48 12.53 -3.67
N SER A 245 3.62 13.44 -4.62
CA SER A 245 3.51 14.88 -4.39
C SER A 245 2.08 15.28 -3.98
N ALA A 246 1.05 14.67 -4.57
CA ALA A 246 -0.35 14.87 -4.16
C ALA A 246 -0.67 14.19 -2.83
N GLU A 247 0.00 13.08 -2.48
CA GLU A 247 -0.06 12.45 -1.14
C GLU A 247 0.77 13.21 -0.11
N MET A 248 1.46 14.25 -0.54
CA MET A 248 2.32 15.24 0.07
C MET A 248 3.74 14.80 0.39
N PRO A 249 4.74 15.60 -0.03
CA PRO A 249 5.93 15.76 0.78
C PRO A 249 5.45 16.34 2.10
N MET A 250 5.71 15.70 3.24
CA MET A 250 5.66 16.37 4.51
C MET A 250 6.83 17.37 4.49
N THR A 251 6.60 18.56 3.92
CA THR A 251 7.44 19.72 4.19
C THR A 251 7.54 19.82 5.69
N ALA A 252 8.71 20.18 6.20
CA ALA A 252 8.93 20.34 7.64
C ALA A 252 7.68 21.02 8.24
N ALA A 253 6.95 20.27 9.07
CA ALA A 253 5.64 20.70 9.53
C ALA A 253 5.81 21.99 10.31
N VAL A 254 5.18 23.06 9.86
CA VAL A 254 5.09 24.29 10.65
C VAL A 254 4.24 23.99 11.88
N ARG A 255 4.48 24.73 12.96
CA ARG A 255 3.84 24.48 14.26
C ARG A 255 2.30 24.51 14.20
N GLU A 256 1.75 25.33 13.30
CA GLU A 256 0.31 25.46 13.06
C GLU A 256 -0.36 24.18 12.51
N ASP A 257 0.43 23.28 11.92
CA ASP A 257 -0.04 22.00 11.41
C ASP A 257 0.04 20.87 12.46
N TRP A 258 0.68 21.11 13.60
CA TRP A 258 0.91 20.07 14.58
C TRP A 258 -0.39 19.49 15.15
N PRO A 259 -0.49 18.16 15.29
CA PRO A 259 -1.61 17.55 16.00
C PRO A 259 -1.60 17.96 17.48
N PRO A 260 -2.76 18.18 18.11
CA PRO A 260 -2.84 18.58 19.51
C PRO A 260 -2.10 17.65 20.48
N CYS A 261 -2.10 16.35 20.22
CA CYS A 261 -1.36 15.35 21.02
C CYS A 261 0.17 15.51 20.93
N PHE A 262 0.69 15.96 19.80
CA PHE A 262 2.11 16.24 19.65
C PHE A 262 2.47 17.58 20.30
N GLU A 263 1.68 18.61 20.06
CA GLU A 263 1.87 19.93 20.68
C GLU A 263 1.82 19.86 22.21
N SER A 264 0.86 19.11 22.77
CA SER A 264 0.76 18.89 24.22
C SER A 264 2.01 18.21 24.79
N ALA A 265 2.52 17.16 24.13
CA ALA A 265 3.71 16.44 24.58
C ALA A 265 4.96 17.35 24.57
N VAL A 266 5.12 18.18 23.53
CA VAL A 266 6.22 19.18 23.46
C VAL A 266 6.06 20.24 24.55
N ALA A 267 4.85 20.75 24.74
CA ALA A 267 4.56 21.76 25.76
C ALA A 267 4.81 21.25 27.19
N GLU A 268 4.40 20.02 27.50
CA GLU A 268 4.66 19.37 28.79
C GLU A 268 6.18 19.28 29.07
N LEU A 269 6.95 18.78 28.10
CA LEU A 269 8.41 18.68 28.24
C LEU A 269 9.06 20.06 28.38
N SER A 270 8.62 21.06 27.62
CA SER A 270 9.18 22.42 27.71
C SER A 270 8.96 23.07 29.07
N GLN A 271 7.89 22.66 29.80
CA GLN A 271 7.58 23.09 31.14
C GLN A 271 8.25 22.23 32.24
N GLY A 272 9.08 21.27 31.86
CA GLY A 272 9.73 20.36 32.79
C GLY A 272 8.78 19.30 33.36
N ILE A 273 7.64 19.06 32.73
CA ILE A 273 6.69 18.02 33.13
C ILE A 273 7.16 16.68 32.56
N ASN A 274 7.12 15.64 33.40
CA ASN A 274 7.54 14.31 32.99
C ASN A 274 6.50 13.67 32.02
N VAL A 275 6.90 13.40 30.81
CA VAL A 275 6.11 12.66 29.85
C VAL A 275 6.43 11.16 29.94
N ASN A 276 5.41 10.31 30.03
CA ASN A 276 5.59 8.87 30.17
C ASN A 276 6.26 8.25 28.92
N HIS A 277 6.75 7.01 29.05
CA HIS A 277 7.48 6.32 27.97
C HIS A 277 6.71 6.30 26.63
N THR A 278 5.42 5.99 26.65
CA THR A 278 4.57 5.99 25.44
C THR A 278 4.55 7.36 24.75
N GLY A 279 4.45 8.44 25.53
CA GLY A 279 4.48 9.80 25.00
C GLY A 279 5.83 10.18 24.41
N ARG A 280 6.94 9.76 25.03
CA ARG A 280 8.31 10.01 24.52
C ARG A 280 8.56 9.28 23.20
N VAL A 281 8.20 7.99 23.12
CA VAL A 281 8.30 7.21 21.88
C VAL A 281 7.40 7.81 20.79
N PHE A 282 6.17 8.19 21.14
CA PHE A 282 5.26 8.86 20.21
C PHE A 282 5.85 10.17 19.69
N LEU A 283 6.39 11.03 20.59
CA LEU A 283 6.99 12.31 20.21
C LEU A 283 8.14 12.11 19.23
N ALA A 284 9.09 11.23 19.52
CA ALA A 284 10.23 10.99 18.65
C ALA A 284 9.82 10.38 17.29
N ALA A 285 8.90 9.40 17.28
CA ALA A 285 8.40 8.79 16.06
C ALA A 285 7.57 9.78 15.22
N MET A 286 6.78 10.65 15.86
CA MET A 286 6.01 11.68 15.17
C MET A 286 6.90 12.79 14.62
N SER A 287 7.94 13.23 15.37
CA SER A 287 8.96 14.17 14.89
C SER A 287 9.64 13.67 13.62
N ARG A 288 10.08 12.41 13.61
CA ARG A 288 10.64 11.77 12.42
C ARG A 288 9.66 11.81 11.25
N ALA A 289 8.41 11.44 11.51
CA ALA A 289 7.36 11.42 10.48
C ALA A 289 7.02 12.83 9.96
N MET A 290 7.29 13.89 10.73
CA MET A 290 7.18 15.31 10.33
C MET A 290 8.46 15.86 9.67
N SER A 291 9.43 15.00 9.37
CA SER A 291 10.71 15.36 8.76
C SER A 291 11.58 16.30 9.60
N HIS A 292 11.41 16.28 10.93
CA HIS A 292 12.35 16.94 11.82
C HIS A 292 13.68 16.17 11.83
N THR A 293 14.80 16.87 12.04
CA THR A 293 16.09 16.22 12.23
C THR A 293 16.19 15.58 13.62
N GLN A 294 17.18 14.70 13.83
CA GLN A 294 17.40 14.10 15.14
C GLN A 294 17.73 15.16 16.20
N GLU A 295 18.51 16.19 15.81
CA GLU A 295 18.89 17.31 16.67
C GLU A 295 17.65 18.09 17.14
N ILE A 296 16.74 18.44 16.24
CA ILE A 296 15.49 19.12 16.57
C ILE A 296 14.64 18.23 17.50
N THR A 297 14.60 16.94 17.24
CA THR A 297 13.85 16.00 18.08
C THR A 297 14.46 15.88 19.47
N CYS A 298 15.79 15.81 19.58
CA CYS A 298 16.47 15.77 20.86
C CYS A 298 16.23 17.05 21.68
N SER A 299 16.17 18.22 21.02
CA SER A 299 15.94 19.50 21.71
C SER A 299 14.58 19.58 22.42
N PHE A 300 13.56 18.85 21.96
CA PHE A 300 12.28 18.78 22.66
C PHE A 300 12.39 18.13 24.06
N PHE A 301 13.43 17.33 24.30
CA PHE A 301 13.64 16.64 25.58
C PHE A 301 14.54 17.38 26.56
N GLU A 302 15.20 18.48 26.14
CA GLU A 302 16.21 19.16 26.94
C GLU A 302 15.72 19.63 28.32
N ASN A 303 14.44 19.97 28.43
CA ASN A 303 13.84 20.40 29.68
C ASN A 303 13.17 19.25 30.45
N ALA A 304 13.28 18.00 30.01
CA ALA A 304 12.72 16.88 30.76
C ALA A 304 13.44 16.73 32.13
N PRO A 305 12.70 16.39 33.20
CA PRO A 305 13.30 16.31 34.57
C PRO A 305 14.44 15.30 34.71
N ASP A 306 14.44 14.29 33.86
CA ASP A 306 15.42 13.19 33.79
C ASP A 306 16.28 13.25 32.52
N TYR A 307 16.44 14.43 31.93
CA TYR A 307 17.18 14.59 30.67
C TYR A 307 18.64 14.13 30.83
N ASN A 308 19.05 13.30 29.89
CA ASN A 308 20.44 12.92 29.69
C ASN A 308 20.71 12.91 28.18
N ALA A 309 21.63 13.77 27.73
CA ALA A 309 21.88 14.00 26.31
C ALA A 309 22.31 12.74 25.56
N GLU A 310 23.20 11.92 26.16
CA GLU A 310 23.70 10.69 25.55
C GLU A 310 22.57 9.64 25.40
N THR A 311 21.79 9.42 26.48
CA THR A 311 20.66 8.50 26.46
C THR A 311 19.57 8.96 25.51
N THR A 312 19.25 10.24 25.48
CA THR A 312 18.24 10.83 24.57
C THR A 312 18.67 10.68 23.12
N SER A 313 19.92 11.03 22.78
CA SER A 313 20.45 10.89 21.44
C SER A 313 20.43 9.43 20.97
N TYR A 314 20.80 8.48 21.84
CA TYR A 314 20.74 7.06 21.53
C TYR A 314 19.29 6.59 21.26
N GLN A 315 18.34 6.95 22.13
CA GLN A 315 16.93 6.52 21.98
C GLN A 315 16.25 7.14 20.77
N VAL A 316 16.49 8.42 20.52
CA VAL A 316 15.98 9.12 19.32
C VAL A 316 16.63 8.51 18.07
N GLY A 317 17.94 8.31 18.05
CA GLY A 317 18.65 7.67 16.97
C GLY A 317 18.09 6.28 16.63
N HIS A 318 17.85 5.46 17.65
CA HIS A 318 17.24 4.14 17.49
C HIS A 318 15.85 4.20 16.83
N ILE A 319 14.99 5.15 17.25
CA ILE A 319 13.65 5.35 16.66
C ILE A 319 13.75 5.78 15.19
N TYR A 320 14.72 6.62 14.84
CA TYR A 320 14.96 7.09 13.48
C TYR A 320 15.49 5.98 12.58
N GLU A 321 16.50 5.25 13.02
CA GLU A 321 17.13 4.14 12.30
C GLU A 321 16.13 3.02 12.00
N HIS A 322 15.32 2.62 13.00
CA HIS A 322 14.33 1.56 12.86
C HIS A 322 12.97 2.06 12.34
N GLN A 323 12.89 3.31 11.92
CA GLN A 323 11.71 3.90 11.29
C GLN A 323 10.40 3.67 12.06
N TYR A 324 10.40 3.87 13.39
CA TYR A 324 9.22 3.66 14.22
C TYR A 324 8.02 4.46 13.72
N THR A 325 6.87 3.79 13.65
CA THR A 325 5.60 4.42 13.31
C THR A 325 4.99 5.09 14.54
N PRO A 326 4.52 6.35 14.45
CA PRO A 326 3.84 7.00 15.56
C PRO A 326 2.57 6.25 15.99
N HIS A 327 2.25 6.32 17.29
CA HIS A 327 1.03 5.73 17.82
C HIS A 327 -0.24 6.36 17.21
N GLY A 328 -1.24 5.53 16.91
CA GLY A 328 -2.56 5.98 16.47
C GLY A 328 -3.40 6.55 17.63
N CYS A 329 -4.49 7.26 17.29
CA CYS A 329 -5.36 7.94 18.27
C CYS A 329 -5.87 7.00 19.37
N SER A 330 -6.24 5.77 19.04
CA SER A 330 -6.70 4.79 20.04
C SER A 330 -5.63 4.47 21.09
N ALA A 331 -4.39 4.24 20.65
CA ALA A 331 -3.26 3.97 21.57
C ALA A 331 -2.93 5.19 22.46
N LEU A 332 -2.99 6.40 21.87
CA LEU A 332 -2.76 7.64 22.63
C LEU A 332 -3.86 7.91 23.65
N LYS A 333 -5.13 7.62 23.35
CA LYS A 333 -6.24 7.71 24.31
C LYS A 333 -6.05 6.70 25.45
N THR A 334 -5.72 5.46 25.15
CA THR A 334 -5.46 4.42 26.15
C THR A 334 -4.24 4.76 27.02
N GLY A 335 -3.20 5.35 26.43
CA GLY A 335 -1.99 5.78 27.13
C GLY A 335 -2.11 7.14 27.86
N ALA A 336 -3.30 7.74 27.92
CA ALA A 336 -3.56 9.07 28.48
C ALA A 336 -2.66 10.17 27.86
N ARG A 337 -2.44 10.10 26.55
CA ARG A 337 -1.63 11.06 25.77
C ARG A 337 -2.44 11.86 24.74
N CYS A 338 -3.76 11.67 24.69
CA CYS A 338 -4.66 12.49 23.89
C CYS A 338 -5.19 13.63 24.78
N PRO A 339 -4.85 14.91 24.49
CA PRO A 339 -5.32 16.05 25.29
C PRO A 339 -6.73 16.50 24.89
N VAL A 340 -7.28 15.99 23.80
CA VAL A 340 -8.52 16.48 23.18
C VAL A 340 -9.72 15.73 23.74
N SER A 341 -10.69 16.49 24.27
CA SER A 341 -12.02 15.98 24.60
C SER A 341 -13.00 16.14 23.43
N PRO A 342 -14.08 15.35 23.35
CA PRO A 342 -15.07 15.51 22.31
C PRO A 342 -15.63 16.96 22.27
N GLY A 343 -15.56 17.58 21.10
CA GLY A 343 -15.97 18.96 20.87
C GLY A 343 -14.86 20.01 20.92
N ASP A 344 -13.65 19.67 21.39
CA ASP A 344 -12.55 20.63 21.50
C ASP A 344 -11.87 20.91 20.15
N ASP A 345 -11.79 19.91 19.28
CA ASP A 345 -11.14 20.05 17.96
C ASP A 345 -11.95 19.39 16.84
N ARG A 346 -12.39 20.19 15.88
CA ARG A 346 -13.25 19.73 14.77
C ARG A 346 -12.63 18.65 13.90
N LEU A 347 -11.29 18.59 13.78
CA LEU A 347 -10.61 17.55 13.01
C LEU A 347 -10.50 16.26 13.82
N CYS A 348 -10.19 16.37 15.12
CA CYS A 348 -10.09 15.22 16.01
C CYS A 348 -11.44 14.52 16.24
N ASP A 349 -12.57 15.24 16.07
CA ASP A 349 -13.93 14.71 16.22
C ASP A 349 -14.42 13.94 14.99
N GLN A 350 -13.69 13.98 13.88
CA GLN A 350 -14.11 13.26 12.68
C GLN A 350 -13.93 11.74 12.83
N GLU A 351 -14.90 10.95 12.40
CA GLU A 351 -14.84 9.48 12.46
C GLU A 351 -13.61 8.89 11.75
N TRP A 352 -13.16 9.52 10.66
CA TRP A 352 -11.98 9.10 9.91
C TRP A 352 -10.65 9.47 10.62
N MET A 353 -10.68 10.29 11.69
CA MET A 353 -9.50 10.75 12.41
C MET A 353 -9.01 9.68 13.38
N THR A 354 -8.33 8.68 12.86
CA THR A 354 -7.83 7.52 13.61
C THR A 354 -6.33 7.60 13.92
N HIS A 355 -5.63 8.62 13.40
CA HIS A 355 -4.17 8.72 13.53
C HIS A 355 -3.70 10.18 13.44
N PRO A 356 -2.71 10.62 14.27
CA PRO A 356 -2.17 12.00 14.24
C PRO A 356 -1.62 12.44 12.89
N LEU A 357 -1.04 11.52 12.11
CA LEU A 357 -0.58 11.83 10.74
C LEU A 357 -1.72 12.24 9.79
N LYS A 358 -2.94 11.77 10.02
CA LYS A 358 -4.10 12.22 9.24
C LYS A 358 -4.47 13.67 9.57
N TYR A 359 -4.32 14.06 10.84
CA TYR A 359 -4.51 15.43 11.29
C TYR A 359 -3.53 16.37 10.58
N LEU A 360 -2.24 16.03 10.66
CA LEU A 360 -1.17 16.77 10.00
C LEU A 360 -1.45 16.95 8.51
N ARG A 361 -1.76 15.86 7.81
CA ARG A 361 -2.09 15.90 6.38
C ARG A 361 -3.30 16.78 6.06
N ALA A 362 -4.33 16.74 6.91
CA ALA A 362 -5.53 17.56 6.71
C ALA A 362 -5.22 19.06 6.85
N LYS A 363 -4.38 19.43 7.83
CA LYS A 363 -3.93 20.82 8.04
C LYS A 363 -3.08 21.31 6.87
N GLN A 364 -2.07 20.54 6.49
CA GLN A 364 -1.19 20.87 5.37
C GLN A 364 -1.98 21.03 4.06
N ARG A 365 -2.94 20.13 3.79
CA ARG A 365 -3.78 20.20 2.59
C ARG A 365 -4.63 21.48 2.56
N ARG A 366 -5.18 21.89 3.71
CA ARG A 366 -5.93 23.16 3.80
C ARG A 366 -5.03 24.34 3.52
N ARG A 367 -3.87 24.40 4.17
CA ARG A 367 -2.89 25.46 3.93
C ARG A 367 -2.51 25.58 2.46
N TYR A 368 -2.17 24.48 1.81
CA TYR A 368 -1.84 24.46 0.38
C TYR A 368 -3.01 24.97 -0.49
N GLN A 369 -4.25 24.59 -0.16
CA GLN A 369 -5.43 25.06 -0.88
C GLN A 369 -5.64 26.59 -0.70
N ASP A 370 -5.38 27.09 0.51
CA ASP A 370 -5.51 28.52 0.82
C ASP A 370 -4.41 29.32 0.12
N GLU A 371 -3.17 28.84 0.09
CA GLU A 371 -2.04 29.43 -0.65
C GLU A 371 -2.31 29.46 -2.16
N SER A 372 -2.81 28.35 -2.73
CA SER A 372 -3.16 28.28 -4.16
C SER A 372 -4.29 29.26 -4.54
N ARG A 373 -5.29 29.42 -3.67
CA ARG A 373 -6.36 30.40 -3.90
C ARG A 373 -5.87 31.84 -3.81
N SER A 374 -4.94 32.11 -2.91
CA SER A 374 -4.35 33.45 -2.76
C SER A 374 -3.54 33.82 -4.00
N SER A 375 -2.73 32.90 -4.52
CA SER A 375 -1.93 33.12 -5.74
C SER A 375 -2.80 33.29 -7.00
N GLU A 376 -3.91 32.55 -7.15
CA GLU A 376 -4.85 32.71 -8.24
C GLU A 376 -5.60 34.07 -8.16
N SER A 377 -5.89 34.57 -6.96
CA SER A 377 -6.53 35.85 -6.75
C SER A 377 -5.59 37.01 -7.05
N GLU A 378 -4.31 36.92 -6.73
CA GLU A 378 -3.29 37.91 -7.05
C GLU A 378 -3.04 37.99 -8.56
N GLU A 379 -2.92 36.86 -9.25
CA GLU A 379 -2.72 36.77 -10.70
C GLU A 379 -3.95 37.33 -11.49
N SER A 380 -5.15 37.13 -10.95
CA SER A 380 -6.39 37.69 -11.53
C SER A 380 -6.50 39.18 -11.34
N THR A 381 -5.97 39.72 -10.24
CA THR A 381 -5.98 41.17 -9.94
C THR A 381 -4.96 41.92 -10.82
N GLU A 382 -3.74 41.34 -10.99
CA GLU A 382 -2.74 41.91 -11.88
C GLU A 382 -3.19 41.94 -13.36
N ARG A 383 -3.93 40.92 -13.82
CA ARG A 383 -4.49 40.88 -15.18
C ARG A 383 -5.58 41.93 -15.40
N THR A 384 -6.36 42.29 -14.36
CA THR A 384 -7.41 43.31 -14.45
C THR A 384 -6.82 44.70 -14.38
N GLU A 385 -5.76 44.96 -13.62
CA GLU A 385 -5.07 46.23 -13.58
C GLU A 385 -4.28 46.54 -14.86
N GLY A 386 -3.56 45.54 -15.41
CA GLY A 386 -2.87 45.67 -16.70
C GLY A 386 -3.80 45.89 -17.91
N ALA A 387 -5.06 45.45 -17.84
CA ALA A 387 -6.05 45.67 -18.88
C ALA A 387 -6.67 47.08 -18.81
N SER A 388 -6.68 47.76 -17.62
CA SER A 388 -7.23 49.11 -17.45
C SER A 388 -6.24 50.22 -17.87
N GLU A 389 -4.92 49.95 -17.84
CA GLU A 389 -3.90 50.89 -18.32
C GLU A 389 -3.74 50.92 -19.85
N ALA A 390 -4.16 49.88 -20.54
CA ALA A 390 -4.08 49.78 -22.01
C ALA A 390 -5.23 50.47 -22.79
N SER A 391 -6.22 51.04 -22.10
CA SER A 391 -7.42 51.61 -22.72
C SER A 391 -7.55 53.16 -22.60
N ASN A 392 -6.43 53.89 -22.60
CA ASN A 392 -6.50 55.35 -22.65
C ASN A 392 -5.99 55.84 -24.03
N PRO A 393 -6.85 56.11 -25.05
CA PRO A 393 -6.42 56.76 -26.26
C PRO A 393 -6.27 58.26 -25.97
N ALA A 394 -5.06 58.77 -26.14
CA ALA A 394 -4.80 60.19 -26.15
C ALA A 394 -5.57 60.83 -27.32
N ASP A 395 -6.61 61.56 -26.94
CA ASP A 395 -7.25 62.51 -27.83
C ASP A 395 -6.49 63.84 -27.74
N SER A 396 -5.90 64.25 -28.85
CA SER A 396 -5.43 65.61 -28.99
C SER A 396 -5.41 66.00 -30.46
N SER A 397 -6.36 66.84 -30.81
CA SER A 397 -6.38 67.96 -31.74
C SER A 397 -5.43 67.98 -32.91
#